data_22469e2d13e2ac761d904cdb34dd459d
#
_entry.id   22469e2d13e2ac761d904cdb34dd459d
#
_cell.length_a   1.000
_cell.length_b   1.000
_cell.length_c   1.000
_cell.angle_alpha   90.00
_cell.angle_beta   90.00
_cell.angle_gamma   90.00
#
_symmetry.space_group_name_H-M   'P 1'
#
loop_
_entity.id
_entity.type
_entity.pdbx_description
1 polymer ?
#
loop_
_entity_poly.entity_id
_entity_poly.type
_entity_poly.pdbx_seq_one_letter_code
_entity_poly.pdbx_strand_id
1 'polypeptide(L)'
;VREDEAPTTSGAGGIDHRSQTSGGSVDRLRAYLHEGVAVRGRTTDDVTGAMREAILDGVLSPSAWLRESELASAFKVSRTPIREALKRLADEGLVVKTAHHGAMVAALSLEDVLALYVVREDLEGLAARLAAVRRPDGLVEQLDEINADMREAAAREDVAELSKLNLAWHRALRTGAANPYLERFLNQVEHAVRRLPATTLVHPGRPDEVLAEHDAVARAVQARDGEVAEQHARAHMRRAREIRLAVLLGG
;
A
#
# COMPACT_ATOMS: atom_id res chain seq x y z
N VAL A 1 -1.79 16.17 69.71
CA VAL A 1 -1.82 15.24 68.59
C VAL A 1 -2.70 15.87 67.55
N ARG A 2 -2.16 16.41 66.45
CA ARG A 2 -2.87 17.04 65.34
C ARG A 2 -2.87 16.09 64.16
N GLU A 3 -4.06 15.81 63.65
CA GLU A 3 -4.30 15.13 62.37
C GLU A 3 -4.00 16.11 61.25
N ASP A 4 -3.12 15.72 60.29
CA ASP A 4 -2.87 16.45 59.05
C ASP A 4 -3.68 15.80 57.93
N GLU A 5 -4.62 16.55 57.41
CA GLU A 5 -5.40 16.25 56.21
C GLU A 5 -4.54 16.42 54.97
N ALA A 6 -4.50 15.42 54.11
CA ALA A 6 -3.90 15.50 52.76
C ALA A 6 -4.94 16.05 51.78
N PRO A 7 -4.55 16.92 50.82
CA PRO A 7 -5.47 17.46 49.85
C PRO A 7 -5.72 16.49 48.68
N THR A 8 -6.99 16.22 48.43
CA THR A 8 -7.49 15.53 47.24
C THR A 8 -7.30 16.42 45.99
N THR A 9 -6.44 16.06 45.09
CA THR A 9 -6.39 16.63 43.73
C THR A 9 -7.26 15.83 42.78
N SER A 10 -8.47 16.33 42.59
CA SER A 10 -9.32 16.02 41.43
C SER A 10 -8.79 16.78 40.22
N GLY A 11 -8.64 16.11 39.09
CA GLY A 11 -8.29 16.78 37.85
C GLY A 11 -7.76 15.83 36.76
N ALA A 12 -8.47 14.73 36.48
CA ALA A 12 -8.25 14.00 35.23
C ALA A 12 -8.96 14.73 34.10
N GLY A 13 -8.29 15.70 33.50
CA GLY A 13 -8.68 16.28 32.21
C GLY A 13 -8.51 15.22 31.12
N GLY A 14 -9.57 14.46 30.84
CA GLY A 14 -9.62 13.60 29.66
C GLY A 14 -9.51 14.44 28.39
N ILE A 15 -8.35 14.40 27.75
CA ILE A 15 -8.18 14.98 26.42
C ILE A 15 -9.05 14.17 25.48
N ASP A 16 -10.12 14.78 24.99
CA ASP A 16 -11.03 14.19 24.00
C ASP A 16 -10.32 14.11 22.64
N HIS A 17 -9.59 13.03 22.39
CA HIS A 17 -8.96 12.72 21.12
C HIS A 17 -9.95 12.45 19.97
N ARG A 18 -11.27 12.56 20.23
CA ARG A 18 -12.32 12.15 19.28
C ARG A 18 -12.72 13.23 18.27
N SER A 19 -12.39 14.49 18.49
CA SER A 19 -12.87 15.60 17.65
C SER A 19 -11.88 16.14 16.62
N GLN A 20 -10.58 15.85 16.75
CA GLN A 20 -9.56 16.49 15.89
C GLN A 20 -9.15 15.69 14.64
N THR A 21 -9.51 14.42 14.48
CA THR A 21 -9.01 13.57 13.41
C THR A 21 -9.99 13.27 12.27
N SER A 22 -11.31 13.38 12.45
CA SER A 22 -12.28 13.01 11.40
C SER A 22 -12.53 14.12 10.37
N GLY A 23 -12.64 15.38 10.77
CA GLY A 23 -12.92 16.50 9.86
C GLY A 23 -11.83 16.66 8.79
N GLY A 24 -10.56 16.65 9.18
CA GLY A 24 -9.44 16.83 8.27
C GLY A 24 -9.26 15.70 7.24
N SER A 25 -9.66 14.47 7.54
CA SER A 25 -9.57 13.33 6.61
C SER A 25 -10.63 13.41 5.51
N VAL A 26 -11.84 13.81 5.87
CA VAL A 26 -12.95 13.96 4.89
C VAL A 26 -12.75 15.18 4.00
N ASP A 27 -12.18 16.27 4.51
CA ASP A 27 -11.86 17.44 3.69
C ASP A 27 -10.74 17.13 2.69
N ARG A 28 -9.70 16.39 3.09
CA ARG A 28 -8.69 15.86 2.15
C ARG A 28 -9.30 14.94 1.11
N LEU A 29 -10.23 14.06 1.51
CA LEU A 29 -10.95 13.21 0.57
C LEU A 29 -11.76 14.02 -0.43
N ARG A 30 -12.45 15.10 0.00
CA ARG A 30 -13.18 15.98 -0.91
C ARG A 30 -12.25 16.65 -1.92
N ALA A 31 -11.11 17.18 -1.49
CA ALA A 31 -10.11 17.77 -2.38
C ALA A 31 -9.61 16.73 -3.39
N TYR A 32 -9.24 15.54 -2.93
CA TYR A 32 -8.79 14.42 -3.76
C TYR A 32 -9.83 14.02 -4.82
N LEU A 33 -11.12 13.95 -4.46
CA LEU A 33 -12.20 13.66 -5.40
C LEU A 33 -12.43 14.77 -6.43
N HIS A 34 -12.03 16.02 -6.14
CA HIS A 34 -12.12 17.15 -7.05
C HIS A 34 -10.92 17.26 -8.01
N GLU A 35 -9.72 16.82 -7.60
CA GLU A 35 -8.46 17.02 -8.34
C GLU A 35 -8.19 15.95 -9.41
N GLY A 36 -9.00 14.90 -9.56
CA GLY A 36 -8.78 14.01 -10.69
C GLY A 36 -9.08 12.54 -10.55
N VAL A 37 -9.49 12.05 -9.39
CA VAL A 37 -10.13 10.73 -9.34
C VAL A 37 -11.60 10.94 -9.68
N ALA A 38 -11.90 11.04 -10.98
CA ALA A 38 -13.27 11.14 -11.47
C ALA A 38 -14.02 9.90 -10.99
N VAL A 39 -14.79 10.06 -9.93
CA VAL A 39 -15.84 9.10 -9.59
C VAL A 39 -16.81 9.14 -10.78
N ARG A 40 -16.60 8.25 -11.77
CA ARG A 40 -17.33 8.20 -13.03
C ARG A 40 -18.82 7.88 -12.85
N GLY A 41 -19.22 7.58 -11.59
CA GLY A 41 -20.60 7.24 -11.24
C GLY A 41 -20.84 7.38 -9.74
N ARG A 42 -22.06 7.04 -9.32
CA ARG A 42 -22.49 7.03 -7.93
C ARG A 42 -22.81 5.60 -7.47
N THR A 43 -22.22 4.62 -8.12
CA THR A 43 -22.40 3.20 -7.80
C THR A 43 -21.55 2.79 -6.60
N THR A 44 -21.88 1.66 -6.01
CA THR A 44 -21.06 1.07 -4.93
C THR A 44 -19.65 0.79 -5.42
N ASP A 45 -19.47 0.38 -6.66
CA ASP A 45 -18.16 0.07 -7.24
C ASP A 45 -17.28 1.32 -7.38
N ASP A 46 -17.86 2.42 -7.87
CA ASP A 46 -17.17 3.71 -7.99
C ASP A 46 -16.72 4.24 -6.62
N VAL A 47 -17.62 4.20 -5.63
CA VAL A 47 -17.33 4.61 -4.26
C VAL A 47 -16.25 3.75 -3.63
N THR A 48 -16.35 2.41 -3.80
CA THR A 48 -15.35 1.48 -3.26
C THR A 48 -13.98 1.74 -3.89
N GLY A 49 -13.91 1.89 -5.21
CA GLY A 49 -12.68 2.17 -5.94
C GLY A 49 -12.02 3.48 -5.47
N ALA A 50 -12.79 4.57 -5.43
CA ALA A 50 -12.28 5.88 -5.00
C ALA A 50 -11.81 5.89 -3.54
N MET A 51 -12.54 5.24 -2.64
CA MET A 51 -12.12 5.09 -1.24
C MET A 51 -10.87 4.23 -1.11
N ARG A 52 -10.77 3.16 -1.89
CA ARG A 52 -9.56 2.31 -1.93
C ARG A 52 -8.35 3.13 -2.32
N GLU A 53 -8.39 3.83 -3.44
CA GLU A 53 -7.26 4.66 -3.87
C GLU A 53 -6.93 5.76 -2.85
N ALA A 54 -7.92 6.43 -2.27
CA ALA A 54 -7.67 7.42 -1.21
C ALA A 54 -6.97 6.85 0.04
N ILE A 55 -7.24 5.58 0.39
CA ILE A 55 -6.52 4.87 1.46
C ILE A 55 -5.10 4.52 1.01
N LEU A 56 -4.94 3.98 -0.20
CA LEU A 56 -3.65 3.54 -0.73
C LEU A 56 -2.69 4.70 -0.99
N ASP A 57 -3.22 5.87 -1.37
CA ASP A 57 -2.46 7.11 -1.57
C ASP A 57 -2.24 7.92 -0.27
N GLY A 58 -2.70 7.39 0.88
CA GLY A 58 -2.50 8.02 2.19
C GLY A 58 -3.36 9.25 2.46
N VAL A 59 -4.27 9.60 1.55
CA VAL A 59 -5.26 10.69 1.74
C VAL A 59 -6.13 10.40 2.96
N LEU A 60 -6.59 9.15 3.07
CA LEU A 60 -7.21 8.59 4.27
C LEU A 60 -6.13 7.88 5.08
N SER A 61 -5.59 8.56 6.06
CA SER A 61 -4.45 8.08 6.86
C SER A 61 -4.81 6.84 7.71
N PRO A 62 -3.83 5.99 8.07
CA PRO A 62 -4.04 4.90 9.02
C PRO A 62 -4.70 5.41 10.31
N SER A 63 -5.59 4.61 10.88
CA SER A 63 -6.39 4.93 12.08
C SER A 63 -7.39 6.08 11.90
N ALA A 64 -7.56 6.64 10.70
CA ALA A 64 -8.60 7.64 10.46
C ALA A 64 -9.99 7.03 10.55
N TRP A 65 -10.90 7.74 11.25
CA TRP A 65 -12.29 7.36 11.33
C TRP A 65 -13.05 7.66 10.05
N LEU A 66 -13.83 6.70 9.57
CA LEU A 66 -14.65 6.75 8.37
C LEU A 66 -16.13 6.68 8.76
N ARG A 67 -16.73 7.86 9.00
CA ARG A 67 -18.15 7.95 9.36
C ARG A 67 -19.03 7.91 8.13
N GLU A 68 -20.02 7.02 8.13
CA GLU A 68 -20.93 6.83 6.98
C GLU A 68 -21.60 8.14 6.51
N SER A 69 -22.01 9.00 7.46
CA SER A 69 -22.69 10.26 7.13
C SER A 69 -21.76 11.28 6.45
N GLU A 70 -20.51 11.36 6.91
CA GLU A 70 -19.50 12.26 6.35
C GLU A 70 -19.09 11.82 4.94
N LEU A 71 -18.87 10.51 4.76
CA LEU A 71 -18.56 9.91 3.46
C LEU A 71 -19.73 10.07 2.48
N ALA A 72 -20.97 9.81 2.92
CA ALA A 72 -22.16 10.00 2.09
C ALA A 72 -22.29 11.45 1.58
N SER A 73 -21.96 12.42 2.46
CA SER A 73 -21.90 13.83 2.09
C SER A 73 -20.76 14.13 1.09
N ALA A 74 -19.56 13.58 1.31
CA ALA A 74 -18.41 13.81 0.45
C ALA A 74 -18.62 13.26 -0.97
N PHE A 75 -19.15 12.05 -1.07
CA PHE A 75 -19.47 11.39 -2.36
C PHE A 75 -20.79 11.83 -2.99
N LYS A 76 -21.61 12.61 -2.27
CA LYS A 76 -22.99 13.02 -2.69
C LYS A 76 -23.89 11.83 -3.05
N VAL A 77 -23.85 10.78 -2.22
CA VAL A 77 -24.65 9.56 -2.34
C VAL A 77 -25.43 9.27 -1.05
N SER A 78 -26.36 8.30 -1.08
CA SER A 78 -26.99 7.79 0.13
C SER A 78 -26.03 6.96 0.98
N ARG A 79 -26.42 6.59 2.21
CA ARG A 79 -25.58 5.77 3.10
C ARG A 79 -25.42 4.33 2.63
N THR A 80 -26.34 3.80 1.83
CA THR A 80 -26.32 2.41 1.38
C THR A 80 -25.05 2.06 0.59
N PRO A 81 -24.68 2.76 -0.51
CA PRO A 81 -23.45 2.47 -1.23
C PRO A 81 -22.20 2.66 -0.37
N ILE A 82 -22.21 3.58 0.62
CA ILE A 82 -21.10 3.75 1.57
C ILE A 82 -20.94 2.51 2.45
N ARG A 83 -22.03 1.96 3.01
CA ARG A 83 -21.98 0.75 3.84
C ARG A 83 -21.45 -0.45 3.09
N GLU A 84 -21.91 -0.63 1.86
CA GLU A 84 -21.45 -1.72 1.02
C GLU A 84 -19.97 -1.53 0.63
N ALA A 85 -19.53 -0.30 0.33
CA ALA A 85 -18.14 0.01 0.07
C ALA A 85 -17.26 -0.28 1.30
N LEU A 86 -17.66 0.17 2.49
CA LEU A 86 -16.93 -0.11 3.74
C LEU A 86 -16.89 -1.61 4.07
N LYS A 87 -17.95 -2.37 3.71
CA LYS A 87 -17.94 -3.82 3.85
C LYS A 87 -16.89 -4.46 2.96
N ARG A 88 -16.86 -4.12 1.68
CA ARG A 88 -15.87 -4.63 0.73
C ARG A 88 -14.45 -4.26 1.12
N LEU A 89 -14.21 -3.01 1.54
CA LEU A 89 -12.91 -2.57 2.01
C LEU A 89 -12.48 -3.29 3.29
N ALA A 90 -13.42 -3.70 4.15
CA ALA A 90 -13.13 -4.54 5.31
C ALA A 90 -12.75 -5.98 4.91
N ASP A 91 -13.44 -6.55 3.93
CA ASP A 91 -13.11 -7.87 3.37
C ASP A 91 -11.72 -7.85 2.67
N GLU A 92 -11.29 -6.68 2.18
CA GLU A 92 -9.94 -6.43 1.64
C GLU A 92 -8.89 -6.10 2.73
N GLY A 93 -9.28 -5.99 4.01
CA GLY A 93 -8.38 -5.63 5.11
C GLY A 93 -7.91 -4.17 5.10
N LEU A 94 -8.56 -3.29 4.34
CA LEU A 94 -8.21 -1.87 4.25
C LEU A 94 -8.84 -1.03 5.36
N VAL A 95 -9.96 -1.49 5.92
CA VAL A 95 -10.63 -0.86 7.05
C VAL A 95 -11.05 -1.90 8.09
N VAL A 96 -11.16 -1.47 9.33
CA VAL A 96 -11.71 -2.26 10.44
C VAL A 96 -13.07 -1.69 10.80
N LYS A 97 -14.11 -2.53 10.77
CA LYS A 97 -15.45 -2.14 11.20
C LYS A 97 -15.51 -2.00 12.71
N THR A 98 -16.16 -0.96 13.17
CA THR A 98 -16.39 -0.71 14.58
C THR A 98 -17.90 -0.72 14.87
N ALA A 99 -18.33 -1.46 15.87
CA ALA A 99 -19.73 -1.51 16.24
C ALA A 99 -20.28 -0.10 16.52
N HIS A 100 -21.39 0.26 15.87
CA HIS A 100 -22.11 1.52 16.01
C HIS A 100 -21.42 2.81 15.56
N HIS A 101 -20.16 2.78 15.05
CA HIS A 101 -19.41 4.02 14.77
C HIS A 101 -18.85 4.14 13.34
N GLY A 102 -19.17 3.20 12.44
CA GLY A 102 -18.64 3.20 11.07
C GLY A 102 -17.44 2.26 10.92
N ALA A 103 -16.35 2.74 10.32
CA ALA A 103 -15.12 2.00 10.13
C ALA A 103 -13.90 2.88 10.42
N MET A 104 -12.74 2.27 10.56
CA MET A 104 -11.47 2.95 10.74
C MET A 104 -10.48 2.40 9.70
N VAL A 105 -9.66 3.24 9.11
CA VAL A 105 -8.58 2.79 8.21
C VAL A 105 -7.65 1.88 9.01
N ALA A 106 -7.41 0.67 8.49
CA ALA A 106 -6.54 -0.30 9.16
C ALA A 106 -5.09 0.21 9.18
N ALA A 107 -4.49 0.22 10.36
CA ALA A 107 -3.06 0.44 10.53
C ALA A 107 -2.33 -0.91 10.45
N LEU A 108 -1.09 -0.89 10.01
CA LEU A 108 -0.20 -2.06 10.03
C LEU A 108 0.79 -1.88 11.18
N SER A 109 0.85 -2.85 12.07
CA SER A 109 1.87 -2.95 13.11
C SER A 109 3.22 -3.37 12.49
N LEU A 110 4.30 -3.22 13.24
CA LEU A 110 5.61 -3.74 12.81
C LEU A 110 5.58 -5.26 12.58
N GLU A 111 4.84 -5.99 13.41
CA GLU A 111 4.66 -7.44 13.28
C GLU A 111 3.91 -7.79 11.99
N ASP A 112 2.84 -7.04 11.65
CA ASP A 112 2.12 -7.21 10.38
C ASP A 112 3.03 -6.97 9.17
N VAL A 113 3.90 -5.95 9.24
CA VAL A 113 4.87 -5.66 8.17
C VAL A 113 5.86 -6.81 8.01
N LEU A 114 6.40 -7.34 9.11
CA LEU A 114 7.31 -8.50 9.07
C LEU A 114 6.64 -9.73 8.46
N ALA A 115 5.43 -10.07 8.91
CA ALA A 115 4.65 -11.19 8.39
C ALA A 115 4.33 -11.00 6.90
N LEU A 116 3.97 -9.79 6.49
CA LEU A 116 3.70 -9.44 5.10
C LEU A 116 4.92 -9.71 4.20
N TYR A 117 6.11 -9.29 4.63
CA TYR A 117 7.32 -9.46 3.81
C TYR A 117 7.77 -10.92 3.70
N VAL A 118 7.48 -11.78 4.69
CA VAL A 118 7.71 -13.23 4.59
C VAL A 118 6.88 -13.82 3.44
N VAL A 119 5.58 -13.54 3.43
CA VAL A 119 4.67 -14.02 2.38
C VAL A 119 5.02 -13.39 1.02
N ARG A 120 5.36 -12.10 1.02
CA ARG A 120 5.72 -11.39 -0.20
C ARG A 120 6.96 -11.99 -0.88
N GLU A 121 7.98 -12.36 -0.11
CA GLU A 121 9.19 -13.01 -0.63
C GLU A 121 8.85 -14.26 -1.43
N ASP A 122 7.98 -15.12 -0.90
CA ASP A 122 7.59 -16.37 -1.55
C ASP A 122 6.71 -16.15 -2.78
N LEU A 123 5.74 -15.25 -2.70
CA LEU A 123 4.83 -14.99 -3.80
C LEU A 123 5.50 -14.26 -4.97
N GLU A 124 6.37 -13.28 -4.70
CA GLU A 124 7.13 -12.57 -5.75
C GLU A 124 8.18 -13.51 -6.40
N GLY A 125 8.82 -14.37 -5.61
CA GLY A 125 9.70 -15.42 -6.12
C GLY A 125 8.96 -16.38 -7.07
N LEU A 126 7.79 -16.87 -6.65
CA LEU A 126 6.94 -17.71 -7.49
C LEU A 126 6.48 -17.01 -8.77
N ALA A 127 6.16 -15.70 -8.68
CA ALA A 127 5.78 -14.91 -9.85
C ALA A 127 6.92 -14.84 -10.87
N ALA A 128 8.14 -14.54 -10.42
CA ALA A 128 9.32 -14.47 -11.27
C ALA A 128 9.62 -15.84 -11.93
N ARG A 129 9.56 -16.93 -11.17
CA ARG A 129 9.72 -18.29 -11.70
C ARG A 129 8.72 -18.59 -12.82
N LEU A 130 7.43 -18.34 -12.58
CA LEU A 130 6.39 -18.63 -13.55
C LEU A 130 6.49 -17.71 -14.76
N ALA A 131 6.83 -16.44 -14.56
CA ALA A 131 7.06 -15.48 -15.65
C ALA A 131 8.23 -15.92 -16.55
N ALA A 132 9.32 -16.42 -15.97
CA ALA A 132 10.47 -16.95 -16.73
C ALA A 132 10.09 -18.22 -17.52
N VAL A 133 9.43 -19.17 -16.90
CA VAL A 133 9.01 -20.42 -17.56
C VAL A 133 8.02 -20.15 -18.70
N ARG A 134 7.05 -19.29 -18.49
CA ARG A 134 6.03 -18.95 -19.49
C ARG A 134 6.54 -17.96 -20.53
N ARG A 135 7.24 -16.96 -20.09
CA ARG A 135 7.82 -15.86 -20.88
C ARG A 135 6.90 -15.45 -22.03
N PRO A 136 5.74 -14.84 -21.74
CA PRO A 136 4.85 -14.34 -22.78
C PRO A 136 5.57 -13.30 -23.65
N ASP A 137 5.17 -13.22 -24.91
CA ASP A 137 5.75 -12.29 -25.86
C ASP A 137 5.65 -10.84 -25.36
N GLY A 138 6.72 -10.07 -25.52
CA GLY A 138 6.80 -8.68 -25.09
C GLY A 138 7.08 -8.47 -23.59
N LEU A 139 7.11 -9.51 -22.75
CA LEU A 139 7.35 -9.33 -21.32
C LEU A 139 8.74 -8.78 -21.01
N VAL A 140 9.78 -9.32 -21.66
CA VAL A 140 11.17 -8.88 -21.40
C VAL A 140 11.34 -7.44 -21.82
N GLU A 141 10.88 -7.10 -23.01
CA GLU A 141 10.90 -5.75 -23.56
C GLU A 141 10.17 -4.76 -22.63
N GLN A 142 9.00 -5.13 -22.10
CA GLN A 142 8.25 -4.32 -21.13
C GLN A 142 9.02 -4.11 -19.83
N LEU A 143 9.66 -5.15 -19.29
CA LEU A 143 10.47 -5.04 -18.06
C LEU A 143 11.68 -4.13 -18.26
N ASP A 144 12.34 -4.23 -19.43
CA ASP A 144 13.50 -3.42 -19.78
C ASP A 144 13.11 -1.94 -20.00
N GLU A 145 11.98 -1.67 -20.67
CA GLU A 145 11.43 -0.32 -20.84
C GLU A 145 11.12 0.33 -19.49
N ILE A 146 10.42 -0.38 -18.60
CA ILE A 146 10.12 0.16 -17.27
C ILE A 146 11.42 0.42 -16.48
N ASN A 147 12.42 -0.46 -16.56
CA ASN A 147 13.72 -0.23 -15.92
C ASN A 147 14.46 0.97 -16.51
N ALA A 148 14.34 1.23 -17.80
CA ALA A 148 14.92 2.43 -18.43
C ALA A 148 14.25 3.72 -17.88
N ASP A 149 12.91 3.75 -17.82
CA ASP A 149 12.15 4.87 -17.24
C ASP A 149 12.49 5.07 -15.74
N MET A 150 12.68 3.98 -14.99
CA MET A 150 13.11 4.04 -13.60
C MET A 150 14.51 4.67 -13.45
N ARG A 151 15.46 4.38 -14.35
CA ARG A 151 16.79 5.02 -14.35
C ARG A 151 16.70 6.52 -14.58
N GLU A 152 15.82 6.94 -15.50
CA GLU A 152 15.59 8.35 -15.75
C GLU A 152 14.93 9.05 -14.56
N ALA A 153 13.94 8.42 -13.92
CA ALA A 153 13.31 8.96 -12.71
C ALA A 153 14.33 9.06 -11.55
N ALA A 154 15.17 8.04 -11.36
CA ALA A 154 16.24 8.04 -10.36
C ALA A 154 17.28 9.16 -10.61
N ALA A 155 17.69 9.38 -11.85
CA ALA A 155 18.62 10.45 -12.22
C ALA A 155 18.06 11.86 -11.98
N ARG A 156 16.73 12.02 -11.98
CA ARG A 156 16.04 13.27 -11.64
C ARG A 156 15.67 13.37 -10.15
N GLU A 157 16.00 12.36 -9.35
CA GLU A 157 15.59 12.23 -7.94
C GLU A 157 14.06 12.28 -7.75
N ASP A 158 13.30 11.90 -8.79
CA ASP A 158 11.83 11.85 -8.74
C ASP A 158 11.35 10.54 -8.07
N VAL A 159 11.33 10.58 -6.73
CA VAL A 159 10.94 9.43 -5.90
C VAL A 159 9.50 9.00 -6.16
N ALA A 160 8.61 9.92 -6.49
CA ALA A 160 7.20 9.62 -6.72
C ALA A 160 7.04 8.81 -8.01
N GLU A 161 7.65 9.27 -9.12
CA GLU A 161 7.61 8.53 -10.39
C GLU A 161 8.39 7.21 -10.29
N LEU A 162 9.55 7.22 -9.63
CA LEU A 162 10.33 5.99 -9.39
C LEU A 162 9.50 4.94 -8.64
N SER A 163 8.75 5.34 -7.61
CA SER A 163 7.89 4.42 -6.85
C SER A 163 6.74 3.86 -7.70
N LYS A 164 6.14 4.69 -8.54
CA LYS A 164 5.07 4.29 -9.47
C LYS A 164 5.58 3.29 -10.51
N LEU A 165 6.74 3.55 -11.11
CA LEU A 165 7.38 2.67 -12.07
C LEU A 165 7.81 1.34 -11.44
N ASN A 166 8.35 1.36 -10.21
CA ASN A 166 8.67 0.16 -9.46
C ASN A 166 7.43 -0.74 -9.25
N LEU A 167 6.28 -0.16 -8.91
CA LEU A 167 5.02 -0.91 -8.82
C LEU A 167 4.59 -1.46 -10.20
N ALA A 168 4.76 -0.69 -11.27
CA ALA A 168 4.44 -1.13 -12.63
C ALA A 168 5.31 -2.31 -13.05
N TRP A 169 6.61 -2.30 -12.71
CA TRP A 169 7.53 -3.40 -12.97
C TRP A 169 7.09 -4.71 -12.29
N HIS A 170 6.76 -4.65 -11.00
CA HIS A 170 6.25 -5.82 -10.27
C HIS A 170 4.91 -6.31 -10.84
N ARG A 171 4.05 -5.40 -11.29
CA ARG A 171 2.79 -5.77 -11.97
C ARG A 171 3.03 -6.48 -13.29
N ALA A 172 3.96 -5.99 -14.11
CA ALA A 172 4.31 -6.65 -15.37
C ALA A 172 4.81 -8.07 -15.14
N LEU A 173 5.71 -8.25 -14.17
CA LEU A 173 6.26 -9.57 -13.82
C LEU A 173 5.17 -10.55 -13.37
N ARG A 174 4.27 -10.17 -12.45
CA ARG A 174 3.19 -11.03 -11.97
C ARG A 174 2.13 -11.31 -13.04
N THR A 175 1.84 -10.37 -13.94
CA THR A 175 0.97 -10.60 -15.09
C THR A 175 1.60 -11.61 -16.04
N GLY A 176 2.92 -11.52 -16.27
CA GLY A 176 3.70 -12.51 -17.02
C GLY A 176 3.67 -13.92 -16.43
N ALA A 177 3.48 -14.04 -15.11
CA ALA A 177 3.26 -15.33 -14.45
C ALA A 177 1.94 -16.00 -14.87
N ALA A 178 0.97 -15.26 -15.43
CA ALA A 178 -0.32 -15.71 -15.93
C ALA A 178 -1.03 -16.69 -14.97
N ASN A 179 -0.99 -16.40 -13.67
CA ASN A 179 -1.65 -17.17 -12.63
C ASN A 179 -2.65 -16.27 -11.89
N PRO A 180 -3.97 -16.40 -12.12
CA PRO A 180 -4.97 -15.47 -11.58
C PRO A 180 -5.09 -15.53 -10.04
N TYR A 181 -4.74 -16.64 -9.41
CA TYR A 181 -4.73 -16.74 -7.95
C TYR A 181 -3.53 -15.99 -7.37
N LEU A 182 -2.34 -16.19 -7.94
CA LEU A 182 -1.13 -15.49 -7.54
C LEU A 182 -1.29 -13.97 -7.73
N GLU A 183 -1.84 -13.55 -8.86
CA GLU A 183 -2.12 -12.14 -9.12
C GLU A 183 -3.06 -11.54 -8.08
N ARG A 184 -4.13 -12.26 -7.68
CA ARG A 184 -5.05 -11.82 -6.64
C ARG A 184 -4.35 -11.63 -5.28
N PHE A 185 -3.51 -12.59 -4.87
CA PHE A 185 -2.78 -12.50 -3.62
C PHE A 185 -1.74 -11.37 -3.64
N LEU A 186 -0.99 -11.24 -4.73
CA LEU A 186 -0.02 -10.15 -4.89
C LEU A 186 -0.67 -8.76 -4.98
N ASN A 187 -1.91 -8.65 -5.48
CA ASN A 187 -2.68 -7.41 -5.40
C ASN A 187 -2.98 -7.02 -3.94
N GLN A 188 -3.36 -7.98 -3.09
CA GLN A 188 -3.58 -7.72 -1.67
C GLN A 188 -2.27 -7.32 -0.96
N VAL A 189 -1.16 -7.96 -1.29
CA VAL A 189 0.18 -7.60 -0.80
C VAL A 189 0.55 -6.18 -1.23
N GLU A 190 0.34 -5.83 -2.49
CA GLU A 190 0.59 -4.47 -3.00
C GLU A 190 -0.25 -3.42 -2.24
N HIS A 191 -1.54 -3.69 -2.02
CA HIS A 191 -2.40 -2.80 -1.23
C HIS A 191 -1.86 -2.59 0.19
N ALA A 192 -1.32 -3.64 0.82
CA ALA A 192 -0.71 -3.52 2.14
C ALA A 192 0.58 -2.67 2.09
N VAL A 193 1.44 -2.90 1.09
CA VAL A 193 2.71 -2.17 0.92
C VAL A 193 2.49 -0.68 0.63
N ARG A 194 1.51 -0.32 -0.22
CA ARG A 194 1.19 1.08 -0.54
C ARG A 194 0.72 1.88 0.68
N ARG A 195 0.16 1.23 1.70
CA ARG A 195 -0.25 1.90 2.95
C ARG A 195 0.90 2.18 3.91
N LEU A 196 2.09 1.64 3.66
CA LEU A 196 3.24 1.87 4.52
C LEU A 196 3.74 3.31 4.34
N PRO A 197 4.10 3.98 5.45
CA PRO A 197 4.69 5.32 5.36
C PRO A 197 6.02 5.24 4.64
N ALA A 198 6.27 6.16 3.75
CA ALA A 198 7.44 6.25 2.88
C ALA A 198 7.68 5.00 2.00
N THR A 199 8.40 5.17 0.93
CA THR A 199 8.89 4.08 0.09
C THR A 199 10.30 3.66 0.54
N THR A 200 10.70 2.42 0.30
CA THR A 200 12.10 1.99 0.53
C THR A 200 13.09 2.71 -0.41
N LEU A 201 12.60 3.27 -1.50
CA LEU A 201 13.41 3.96 -2.52
C LEU A 201 13.97 5.32 -2.06
N VAL A 202 13.53 5.85 -0.91
CA VAL A 202 14.14 7.05 -0.30
C VAL A 202 15.45 6.72 0.43
N HIS A 203 15.74 5.44 0.68
CA HIS A 203 16.98 5.05 1.36
C HIS A 203 18.19 5.29 0.43
N PRO A 204 19.26 5.89 0.93
CA PRO A 204 20.45 6.18 0.12
C PRO A 204 20.99 4.94 -0.60
N GLY A 205 21.27 5.05 -1.90
CA GLY A 205 21.76 3.96 -2.75
C GLY A 205 20.71 2.92 -3.16
N ARG A 206 19.52 2.94 -2.57
CA ARG A 206 18.48 1.94 -2.88
C ARG A 206 17.98 2.00 -4.33
N PRO A 207 17.80 3.15 -4.97
CA PRO A 207 17.42 3.21 -6.38
C PRO A 207 18.35 2.39 -7.29
N ASP A 208 19.68 2.54 -7.15
CA ASP A 208 20.65 1.82 -7.96
C ASP A 208 20.64 0.31 -7.65
N GLU A 209 20.53 -0.07 -6.36
CA GLU A 209 20.39 -1.47 -5.95
C GLU A 209 19.17 -2.11 -6.60
N VAL A 210 17.99 -1.46 -6.54
CA VAL A 210 16.74 -1.97 -7.12
C VAL A 210 16.86 -2.19 -8.62
N LEU A 211 17.45 -1.24 -9.34
CA LEU A 211 17.65 -1.34 -10.78
C LEU A 211 18.54 -2.54 -11.13
N ALA A 212 19.63 -2.75 -10.40
CA ALA A 212 20.49 -3.91 -10.62
C ALA A 212 19.80 -5.24 -10.30
N GLU A 213 18.99 -5.27 -9.24
CA GLU A 213 18.19 -6.44 -8.85
C GLU A 213 17.10 -6.76 -9.90
N HIS A 214 16.38 -5.74 -10.41
CA HIS A 214 15.39 -5.88 -11.48
C HIS A 214 16.02 -6.40 -12.77
N ASP A 215 17.18 -5.85 -13.17
CA ASP A 215 17.94 -6.33 -14.34
C ASP A 215 18.35 -7.80 -14.19
N ALA A 216 18.71 -8.24 -12.97
CA ALA A 216 19.06 -9.63 -12.75
C ALA A 216 17.86 -10.57 -12.94
N VAL A 217 16.68 -10.17 -12.44
CA VAL A 217 15.43 -10.91 -12.66
C VAL A 217 15.06 -10.90 -14.14
N ALA A 218 15.09 -9.75 -14.83
CA ALA A 218 14.74 -9.64 -16.26
C ALA A 218 15.65 -10.52 -17.13
N ARG A 219 16.96 -10.55 -16.86
CA ARG A 219 17.88 -11.47 -17.55
C ARG A 219 17.55 -12.94 -17.34
N ALA A 220 17.17 -13.34 -16.12
CA ALA A 220 16.76 -14.71 -15.83
C ALA A 220 15.44 -15.08 -16.56
N VAL A 221 14.49 -14.14 -16.63
CA VAL A 221 13.25 -14.27 -17.42
C VAL A 221 13.59 -14.42 -18.90
N GLN A 222 14.50 -13.61 -19.43
CA GLN A 222 14.97 -13.68 -20.81
C GLN A 222 15.60 -15.05 -21.13
N ALA A 223 16.40 -15.58 -20.20
CA ALA A 223 17.04 -16.89 -20.30
C ALA A 223 16.07 -18.08 -20.10
N ARG A 224 14.82 -17.83 -19.73
CA ARG A 224 13.83 -18.86 -19.32
C ARG A 224 14.29 -19.69 -18.12
N ASP A 225 15.17 -19.12 -17.28
CA ASP A 225 15.65 -19.78 -16.07
C ASP A 225 14.76 -19.42 -14.88
N GLY A 226 13.76 -20.25 -14.62
CA GLY A 226 12.78 -20.01 -13.56
C GLY A 226 13.38 -20.09 -12.16
N GLU A 227 14.40 -20.93 -11.94
CA GLU A 227 15.04 -21.07 -10.63
C GLU A 227 15.89 -19.85 -10.29
N VAL A 228 16.67 -19.37 -11.22
CA VAL A 228 17.48 -18.16 -11.07
C VAL A 228 16.59 -16.92 -10.93
N ALA A 229 15.49 -16.82 -11.72
CA ALA A 229 14.52 -15.74 -11.58
C ALA A 229 13.90 -15.70 -10.18
N GLU A 230 13.48 -16.86 -9.64
CA GLU A 230 12.95 -16.98 -8.27
C GLU A 230 13.99 -16.54 -7.23
N GLN A 231 15.23 -17.01 -7.36
CA GLN A 231 16.31 -16.67 -6.42
C GLN A 231 16.58 -15.16 -6.36
N HIS A 232 16.65 -14.49 -7.52
CA HIS A 232 16.85 -13.05 -7.61
C HIS A 232 15.66 -12.27 -7.05
N ALA A 233 14.44 -12.66 -7.37
CA ALA A 233 13.24 -12.00 -6.84
C ALA A 233 13.12 -12.14 -5.32
N ARG A 234 13.43 -13.31 -4.76
CA ARG A 234 13.48 -13.52 -3.31
C ARG A 234 14.57 -12.67 -2.64
N ALA A 235 15.75 -12.58 -3.25
CA ALA A 235 16.84 -11.75 -2.74
C ALA A 235 16.45 -10.26 -2.72
N HIS A 236 15.83 -9.79 -3.79
CA HIS A 236 15.26 -8.45 -3.90
C HIS A 236 14.25 -8.17 -2.76
N MET A 237 13.33 -9.09 -2.48
CA MET A 237 12.34 -8.93 -1.40
C MET A 237 12.96 -8.95 -0.01
N ARG A 238 13.98 -9.80 0.24
CA ARG A 238 14.74 -9.78 1.51
C ARG A 238 15.42 -8.44 1.73
N ARG A 239 16.07 -7.91 0.70
CA ARG A 239 16.70 -6.58 0.79
C ARG A 239 15.69 -5.48 1.03
N ALA A 240 14.55 -5.52 0.34
CA ALA A 240 13.46 -4.58 0.56
C ALA A 240 12.91 -4.64 2.00
N ARG A 241 12.83 -5.84 2.62
CA ARG A 241 12.44 -6.02 4.03
C ARG A 241 13.44 -5.37 4.98
N GLU A 242 14.75 -5.59 4.79
CA GLU A 242 15.80 -5.02 5.62
C GLU A 242 15.71 -3.49 5.65
N ILE A 243 15.62 -2.88 4.46
CA ILE A 243 15.50 -1.43 4.33
C ILE A 243 14.18 -0.93 4.92
N ARG A 244 13.07 -1.66 4.70
CA ARG A 244 11.78 -1.29 5.30
C ARG A 244 11.87 -1.24 6.82
N LEU A 245 12.53 -2.19 7.44
CA LEU A 245 12.75 -2.21 8.88
C LEU A 245 13.60 -1.04 9.34
N ALA A 246 14.70 -0.73 8.64
CA ALA A 246 15.52 0.44 8.94
C ALA A 246 14.67 1.73 8.88
N VAL A 247 13.88 1.93 7.83
CA VAL A 247 13.00 3.10 7.68
C VAL A 247 11.94 3.19 8.80
N LEU A 248 11.37 2.06 9.23
CA LEU A 248 10.34 2.05 10.28
C LEU A 248 10.91 2.24 11.69
N LEU A 249 12.14 1.84 11.92
CA LEU A 249 12.83 1.97 13.21
C LEU A 249 13.61 3.29 13.37
N GLY A 250 13.55 4.17 12.36
CA GLY A 250 14.19 5.49 12.43
C GLY A 250 15.69 5.47 12.19
N GLY A 251 16.15 4.44 11.48
CA GLY A 251 17.55 4.32 11.05
C GLY A 251 17.86 5.22 9.89
#